data_949a730752bf6eaa09742d9ed7a85eff
#
_entry.id   949a730752bf6eaa09742d9ed7a85eff
#
_cell.length_a   1.000
_cell.length_b   1.000
_cell.length_c   1.000
_cell.angle_alpha   90.00
_cell.angle_beta   90.00
_cell.angle_gamma   90.00
#
_symmetry.space_group_name_H-M   'P 1'
#
loop_
_entity.id
_entity.type
_entity.pdbx_description
1 polymer ?
#
loop_
_entity_poly.entity_id
_entity_poly.type
_entity_poly.pdbx_seq_one_letter_code
_entity_poly.pdbx_strand_id
1 'polypeptide(L)'
;MQKILATIILIISSGLAFGQAPSWSDTKALAEQHDRKVLLVFSGSDWCRGCILFDQQVLQDPVFQDFATDNLALYKADFPRKNKNKPTPEVIRQNEQLIMKFNPQGMFPYVLLLDEQEKVLLKAEGNIDRDEFLNSIRNASR
;
A
#
# COMPACT_ATOMS: atom_id res chain seq x y z
N MET A 1 6.33 -37.45 52.38
CA MET A 1 5.45 -36.37 51.80
C MET A 1 6.22 -35.71 50.69
N GLN A 2 5.95 -36.10 49.46
CA GLN A 2 6.66 -35.63 48.27
C GLN A 2 5.73 -34.64 47.55
N LYS A 3 6.12 -33.37 47.54
CA LYS A 3 5.37 -32.29 46.85
C LYS A 3 5.73 -32.36 45.38
N ILE A 4 4.80 -32.76 44.54
CA ILE A 4 4.92 -32.73 43.09
C ILE A 4 4.58 -31.32 42.65
N LEU A 5 5.59 -30.55 42.23
CA LEU A 5 5.41 -29.25 41.54
C LEU A 5 5.05 -29.55 40.09
N ALA A 6 3.81 -29.34 39.73
CA ALA A 6 3.35 -29.38 38.35
C ALA A 6 3.75 -28.06 37.65
N THR A 7 4.79 -28.13 36.82
CA THR A 7 5.22 -27.01 35.96
C THR A 7 4.26 -26.95 34.76
N ILE A 8 3.39 -25.94 34.73
CA ILE A 8 2.53 -25.63 33.58
C ILE A 8 3.40 -24.97 32.53
N ILE A 9 3.76 -25.69 31.47
CA ILE A 9 4.42 -25.15 30.30
C ILE A 9 3.34 -24.48 29.45
N LEU A 10 3.31 -23.14 29.48
CA LEU A 10 2.47 -22.33 28.61
C LEU A 10 3.09 -22.34 27.21
N ILE A 11 2.59 -23.18 26.33
CA ILE A 11 2.97 -23.18 24.92
C ILE A 11 2.35 -21.95 24.25
N ILE A 12 3.13 -20.90 24.09
CA ILE A 12 2.75 -19.76 23.27
C ILE A 12 2.84 -20.21 21.81
N SER A 13 1.71 -20.58 21.25
CA SER A 13 1.54 -20.86 19.84
C SER A 13 1.69 -19.54 19.07
N SER A 14 2.92 -19.23 18.63
CA SER A 14 3.18 -18.15 17.68
C SER A 14 2.62 -18.58 16.33
N GLY A 15 1.35 -18.26 16.09
CA GLY A 15 0.74 -18.41 14.77
C GLY A 15 1.55 -17.58 13.77
N LEU A 16 2.22 -18.25 12.82
CA LEU A 16 2.78 -17.61 11.64
C LEU A 16 1.60 -17.00 10.86
N ALA A 17 1.36 -15.71 11.06
CA ALA A 17 0.45 -14.97 10.21
C ALA A 17 1.09 -14.96 8.81
N PHE A 18 0.55 -15.78 7.90
CA PHE A 18 0.84 -15.65 6.48
C PHE A 18 0.52 -14.20 6.10
N GLY A 19 1.55 -13.44 5.71
CA GLY A 19 1.46 -12.04 5.40
C GLY A 19 0.50 -11.78 4.25
N GLN A 20 -0.76 -11.52 4.58
CA GLN A 20 -1.70 -10.93 3.63
C GLN A 20 -1.26 -9.49 3.40
N ALA A 21 -1.38 -9.02 2.16
CA ALA A 21 -1.16 -7.61 1.86
C ALA A 21 -2.06 -6.76 2.79
N PRO A 22 -1.55 -5.66 3.36
CA PRO A 22 -2.30 -4.85 4.31
C PRO A 22 -3.61 -4.35 3.68
N SER A 23 -4.69 -4.34 4.45
CA SER A 23 -5.93 -3.73 4.04
C SER A 23 -5.81 -2.20 3.99
N TRP A 24 -6.78 -1.52 3.39
CA TRP A 24 -6.82 -0.04 3.42
C TRP A 24 -6.86 0.51 4.86
N SER A 25 -7.64 -0.14 5.73
CA SER A 25 -7.70 0.25 7.14
C SER A 25 -6.38 0.04 7.86
N ASP A 26 -5.68 -1.07 7.62
CA ASP A 26 -4.36 -1.34 8.21
C ASP A 26 -3.31 -0.33 7.71
N THR A 27 -3.38 0.03 6.43
CA THR A 27 -2.49 1.04 5.84
C THR A 27 -2.69 2.41 6.50
N LYS A 28 -3.94 2.82 6.73
CA LYS A 28 -4.24 4.07 7.43
C LYS A 28 -3.79 4.03 8.89
N ALA A 29 -4.06 2.93 9.58
CA ALA A 29 -3.63 2.75 10.97
C ALA A 29 -2.10 2.81 11.09
N LEU A 30 -1.37 2.20 10.15
CA LEU A 30 0.09 2.29 10.07
C LEU A 30 0.58 3.71 9.84
N ALA A 31 -0.09 4.45 8.95
CA ALA A 31 0.23 5.85 8.68
C ALA A 31 0.06 6.72 9.93
N GLU A 32 -1.08 6.60 10.60
CA GLU A 32 -1.37 7.33 11.85
C GLU A 32 -0.39 6.97 12.97
N GLN A 33 -0.13 5.69 13.19
CA GLN A 33 0.75 5.21 14.25
C GLN A 33 2.20 5.71 14.12
N HIS A 34 2.67 5.92 12.89
CA HIS A 34 4.05 6.29 12.60
C HIS A 34 4.21 7.70 11.99
N ASP A 35 3.16 8.52 12.05
CA ASP A 35 3.15 9.88 11.45
C ASP A 35 3.59 9.89 9.97
N ARG A 36 3.05 8.94 9.18
CA ARG A 36 3.35 8.78 7.76
C ARG A 36 2.21 9.25 6.89
N LYS A 37 2.51 9.69 5.68
CA LYS A 37 1.49 9.95 4.66
C LYS A 37 1.10 8.66 3.95
N VAL A 38 -0.14 8.57 3.47
CA VAL A 38 -0.59 7.41 2.69
C VAL A 38 -0.32 7.64 1.21
N LEU A 39 0.44 6.72 0.59
CA LEU A 39 0.58 6.67 -0.86
C LEU A 39 -0.41 5.64 -1.42
N LEU A 40 -1.46 6.13 -2.07
CA LEU A 40 -2.48 5.32 -2.73
C LEU A 40 -2.17 5.23 -4.23
N VAL A 41 -1.95 4.01 -4.71
CA VAL A 41 -1.62 3.73 -6.11
C VAL A 41 -2.72 2.90 -6.76
N PHE A 42 -3.39 3.44 -7.78
CA PHE A 42 -4.30 2.69 -8.64
C PHE A 42 -3.53 2.08 -9.80
N SER A 43 -3.57 0.77 -9.91
CA SER A 43 -2.76 0.00 -10.85
C SER A 43 -3.57 -1.08 -11.57
N GLY A 44 -3.16 -1.39 -12.80
CA GLY A 44 -3.57 -2.59 -13.53
C GLY A 44 -2.35 -3.44 -13.82
N SER A 45 -1.90 -4.20 -12.83
CA SER A 45 -0.58 -4.86 -12.78
C SER A 45 -0.28 -5.82 -13.92
N ASP A 46 -1.28 -6.35 -14.60
CA ASP A 46 -1.12 -7.34 -15.67
C ASP A 46 -1.59 -6.90 -17.05
N TRP A 47 -2.01 -5.63 -17.21
CA TRP A 47 -2.48 -5.09 -18.49
C TRP A 47 -2.08 -3.63 -18.75
N CYS A 48 -1.81 -2.86 -17.71
CA CYS A 48 -1.47 -1.44 -17.83
C CYS A 48 0.05 -1.26 -17.94
N ARG A 49 0.56 -1.00 -19.15
CA ARG A 49 1.99 -0.82 -19.38
C ARG A 49 2.60 0.30 -18.54
N GLY A 50 1.93 1.44 -18.42
CA GLY A 50 2.40 2.57 -17.59
C GLY A 50 2.48 2.21 -16.11
N CYS A 51 1.54 1.37 -15.61
CA CYS A 51 1.55 0.88 -14.23
C CYS A 51 2.75 -0.03 -13.97
N ILE A 52 3.05 -0.92 -14.92
CA ILE A 52 4.19 -1.85 -14.84
C ILE A 52 5.50 -1.05 -14.82
N LEU A 53 5.63 -0.05 -15.69
CA LEU A 53 6.81 0.81 -15.72
C LEU A 53 6.96 1.64 -14.45
N PHE A 54 5.87 2.21 -13.93
CA PHE A 54 5.87 2.94 -12.66
C PHE A 54 6.30 2.05 -11.49
N ASP A 55 5.77 0.83 -11.42
CA ASP A 55 6.17 -0.15 -10.42
C ASP A 55 7.67 -0.44 -10.48
N GLN A 56 8.21 -0.75 -11.66
CA GLN A 56 9.62 -1.12 -11.87
C GLN A 56 10.58 0.05 -11.68
N GLN A 57 10.25 1.24 -12.20
CA GLN A 57 11.17 2.38 -12.25
C GLN A 57 11.08 3.28 -11.02
N VAL A 58 9.92 3.28 -10.33
CA VAL A 58 9.68 4.14 -9.17
C VAL A 58 9.50 3.32 -7.90
N LEU A 59 8.46 2.48 -7.82
CA LEU A 59 8.14 1.79 -6.56
C LEU A 59 9.22 0.79 -6.13
N GLN A 60 9.94 0.17 -7.08
CA GLN A 60 11.05 -0.75 -6.80
C GLN A 60 12.42 -0.06 -6.78
N ASP A 61 12.49 1.23 -7.03
CA ASP A 61 13.73 1.99 -6.96
C ASP A 61 14.26 2.06 -5.51
N PRO A 62 15.55 1.75 -5.26
CA PRO A 62 16.11 1.75 -3.91
C PRO A 62 16.00 3.10 -3.20
N VAL A 63 16.14 4.21 -3.93
CA VAL A 63 16.04 5.57 -3.36
C VAL A 63 14.60 5.87 -2.93
N PHE A 64 13.62 5.41 -3.71
CA PHE A 64 12.21 5.51 -3.32
C PHE A 64 11.91 4.62 -2.12
N GLN A 65 12.39 3.38 -2.11
CA GLN A 65 12.17 2.41 -1.03
C GLN A 65 12.70 2.93 0.32
N ASP A 66 13.90 3.48 0.33
CA ASP A 66 14.50 4.07 1.54
C ASP A 66 13.64 5.23 2.06
N PHE A 67 13.23 6.13 1.19
CA PHE A 67 12.35 7.23 1.55
C PHE A 67 10.97 6.75 2.03
N ALA A 68 10.36 5.81 1.32
CA ALA A 68 9.03 5.29 1.62
C ALA A 68 8.97 4.57 2.97
N THR A 69 10.02 3.84 3.34
CA THR A 69 10.11 3.10 4.59
C THR A 69 9.87 3.98 5.82
N ASP A 70 10.38 5.20 5.80
CA ASP A 70 10.27 6.12 6.93
C ASP A 70 9.09 7.10 6.84
N ASN A 71 8.62 7.39 5.63
CA ASN A 71 7.70 8.50 5.40
C ASN A 71 6.32 8.11 4.87
N LEU A 72 6.16 6.90 4.34
CA LEU A 72 4.95 6.51 3.64
C LEU A 72 4.35 5.20 4.18
N ALA A 73 3.03 5.12 4.16
CA ALA A 73 2.26 3.88 4.19
C ALA A 73 1.69 3.65 2.78
N LEU A 74 2.15 2.61 2.09
CA LEU A 74 1.78 2.33 0.71
C LEU A 74 0.57 1.41 0.64
N TYR A 75 -0.45 1.80 -0.12
CA TYR A 75 -1.56 0.94 -0.54
C TYR A 75 -1.65 0.89 -2.06
N LYS A 76 -1.58 -0.30 -2.64
CA LYS A 76 -1.75 -0.53 -4.07
C LYS A 76 -3.13 -1.11 -4.35
N ALA A 77 -4.04 -0.27 -4.83
CA ALA A 77 -5.35 -0.69 -5.33
C ALA A 77 -5.19 -1.27 -6.73
N ASP A 78 -4.94 -2.58 -6.81
CA ASP A 78 -4.70 -3.29 -8.07
C ASP A 78 -5.99 -3.83 -8.67
N PHE A 79 -6.12 -3.70 -10.00
CA PHE A 79 -7.26 -4.14 -10.82
C PHE A 79 -6.79 -5.07 -11.94
N PRO A 80 -6.32 -6.28 -11.61
CA PRO A 80 -5.84 -7.22 -12.61
C PRO A 80 -6.99 -7.77 -13.46
N ARG A 81 -6.70 -8.07 -14.74
CA ARG A 81 -7.65 -8.70 -15.66
C ARG A 81 -7.56 -10.22 -15.66
N LYS A 82 -6.34 -10.78 -15.46
CA LYS A 82 -6.13 -12.23 -15.45
C LYS A 82 -6.68 -12.84 -14.17
N ASN A 83 -7.53 -13.88 -14.29
CA ASN A 83 -8.17 -14.52 -13.14
C ASN A 83 -7.19 -15.02 -12.08
N LYS A 84 -6.03 -15.53 -12.51
CA LYS A 84 -4.98 -16.00 -11.58
C LYS A 84 -4.36 -14.92 -10.69
N ASN A 85 -4.52 -13.64 -11.06
CA ASN A 85 -3.96 -12.49 -10.34
C ASN A 85 -5.02 -11.75 -9.52
N LYS A 86 -6.30 -12.15 -9.60
CA LYS A 86 -7.38 -11.49 -8.87
C LYS A 86 -7.21 -11.66 -7.37
N PRO A 87 -7.28 -10.58 -6.60
CA PRO A 87 -7.26 -10.66 -5.14
C PRO A 87 -8.57 -11.26 -4.59
N THR A 88 -8.65 -11.37 -3.26
CA THR A 88 -9.86 -11.87 -2.60
C THR A 88 -11.06 -10.94 -2.86
N PRO A 89 -12.30 -11.45 -2.73
CA PRO A 89 -13.50 -10.62 -2.89
C PRO A 89 -13.55 -9.39 -1.97
N GLU A 90 -13.00 -9.49 -0.77
CA GLU A 90 -12.88 -8.37 0.18
C GLU A 90 -12.01 -7.26 -0.38
N VAL A 91 -10.83 -7.61 -0.89
CA VAL A 91 -9.88 -6.65 -1.48
C VAL A 91 -10.47 -6.03 -2.75
N ILE A 92 -11.16 -6.81 -3.57
CA ILE A 92 -11.86 -6.30 -4.76
C ILE A 92 -12.86 -5.22 -4.35
N ARG A 93 -13.78 -5.51 -3.40
CA ARG A 93 -14.76 -4.53 -2.91
C ARG A 93 -14.12 -3.27 -2.34
N GLN A 94 -13.06 -3.44 -1.58
CA GLN A 94 -12.29 -2.32 -1.02
C GLN A 94 -11.68 -1.44 -2.12
N ASN A 95 -11.05 -2.04 -3.13
CA ASN A 95 -10.48 -1.32 -4.27
C ASN A 95 -11.55 -0.61 -5.09
N GLU A 96 -12.74 -1.21 -5.28
CA GLU A 96 -13.89 -0.59 -5.94
C GLU A 96 -14.41 0.64 -5.17
N GLN A 97 -14.45 0.59 -3.84
CA GLN A 97 -14.82 1.75 -3.04
C GLN A 97 -13.77 2.88 -3.16
N LEU A 98 -12.49 2.52 -3.16
CA LEU A 98 -11.40 3.49 -3.30
C LEU A 98 -11.41 4.16 -4.68
N ILE A 99 -11.62 3.40 -5.77
CA ILE A 99 -11.65 3.98 -7.11
C ILE A 99 -12.85 4.91 -7.29
N MET A 100 -14.03 4.55 -6.76
CA MET A 100 -15.21 5.43 -6.80
C MET A 100 -14.97 6.75 -6.05
N LYS A 101 -14.24 6.71 -4.94
CA LYS A 101 -13.97 7.89 -4.11
C LYS A 101 -12.87 8.78 -4.68
N PHE A 102 -11.76 8.20 -5.09
CA PHE A 102 -10.53 8.94 -5.39
C PHE A 102 -10.15 8.99 -6.87
N ASN A 103 -10.67 8.06 -7.68
CA ASN A 103 -10.35 7.94 -9.10
C ASN A 103 -11.59 7.57 -9.94
N PRO A 104 -12.69 8.33 -9.84
CA PRO A 104 -13.94 7.99 -10.53
C PRO A 104 -13.84 7.98 -12.04
N GLN A 105 -12.81 8.58 -12.61
CA GLN A 105 -12.52 8.59 -14.06
C GLN A 105 -11.77 7.33 -14.51
N GLY A 106 -11.28 6.49 -13.58
CA GLY A 106 -10.58 5.25 -13.88
C GLY A 106 -9.25 5.44 -14.60
N MET A 107 -8.46 6.42 -14.17
CA MET A 107 -7.12 6.69 -14.71
C MET A 107 -6.10 5.66 -14.20
N PHE A 108 -5.17 5.20 -15.06
CA PHE A 108 -4.13 4.23 -14.71
C PHE A 108 -2.80 4.54 -15.45
N PRO A 109 -1.64 4.55 -14.75
CA PRO A 109 -1.53 4.62 -13.31
C PRO A 109 -2.08 5.95 -12.77
N TYR A 110 -2.61 5.90 -11.55
CA TYR A 110 -3.06 7.10 -10.84
C TYR A 110 -2.57 7.02 -9.40
N VAL A 111 -1.83 8.02 -8.96
CA VAL A 111 -1.10 8.01 -7.70
C VAL A 111 -1.47 9.22 -6.87
N LEU A 112 -1.85 9.00 -5.63
CA LEU A 112 -2.23 10.05 -4.69
C LEU A 112 -1.39 9.94 -3.42
N LEU A 113 -0.87 11.06 -2.95
CA LEU A 113 -0.37 11.22 -1.59
C LEU A 113 -1.49 11.84 -0.75
N LEU A 114 -1.85 11.20 0.34
CA LEU A 114 -2.94 11.63 1.22
C LEU A 114 -2.40 11.92 2.63
N ASP A 115 -2.97 12.92 3.28
CA ASP A 115 -2.79 13.15 4.71
C ASP A 115 -3.70 12.25 5.57
N GLU A 116 -3.66 12.41 6.88
CA GLU A 116 -4.44 11.66 7.86
C GLU A 116 -5.96 11.84 7.69
N GLN A 117 -6.39 12.99 7.15
CA GLN A 117 -7.80 13.29 6.86
C GLN A 117 -8.20 12.88 5.43
N GLU A 118 -7.37 12.10 4.75
CA GLU A 118 -7.56 11.66 3.36
C GLU A 118 -7.62 12.83 2.35
N LYS A 119 -7.04 13.99 2.69
CA LYS A 119 -6.88 15.11 1.77
C LYS A 119 -5.73 14.82 0.81
N VAL A 120 -5.92 15.09 -0.46
CA VAL A 120 -4.91 14.91 -1.50
C VAL A 120 -3.84 16.01 -1.39
N LEU A 121 -2.61 15.61 -1.12
CA LEU A 121 -1.42 16.45 -1.06
C LEU A 121 -0.66 16.49 -2.38
N LEU A 122 -0.66 15.37 -3.12
CA LEU A 122 -0.01 15.21 -4.41
C LEU A 122 -0.82 14.27 -5.29
N LYS A 123 -0.85 14.57 -6.58
CA LYS A 123 -1.41 13.71 -7.62
C LYS A 123 -0.39 13.51 -8.74
N ALA A 124 -0.22 12.26 -9.20
CA ALA A 124 0.53 11.91 -10.40
C ALA A 124 -0.25 10.91 -11.24
N GLU A 125 -0.19 11.02 -12.56
CA GLU A 125 -0.94 10.17 -13.50
C GLU A 125 -0.21 10.00 -14.84
N GLY A 126 -0.53 8.95 -15.56
CA GLY A 126 -0.02 8.69 -16.91
C GLY A 126 1.47 8.30 -16.92
N ASN A 127 2.25 8.97 -17.75
CA ASN A 127 3.70 8.74 -17.82
C ASN A 127 4.42 9.53 -16.72
N ILE A 128 4.69 8.86 -15.61
CA ILE A 128 5.28 9.48 -14.41
C ILE A 128 6.80 9.37 -14.51
N ASP A 129 7.47 10.53 -14.61
CA ASP A 129 8.93 10.59 -14.54
C ASP A 129 9.41 10.29 -13.10
N ARG A 130 10.45 9.43 -12.99
CA ARG A 130 10.99 8.97 -11.72
C ARG A 130 11.53 10.11 -10.85
N ASP A 131 12.37 10.94 -11.43
CA ASP A 131 13.10 11.96 -10.65
C ASP A 131 12.17 13.11 -10.27
N GLU A 132 11.28 13.50 -11.17
CA GLU A 132 10.23 14.49 -10.89
C GLU A 132 9.30 13.99 -9.77
N PHE A 133 8.87 12.73 -9.83
CA PHE A 133 8.03 12.15 -8.81
C PHE A 133 8.71 12.08 -7.45
N LEU A 134 9.98 11.62 -7.39
CA LEU A 134 10.75 11.57 -6.15
C LEU A 134 10.92 12.95 -5.50
N ASN A 135 11.17 13.98 -6.29
CA ASN A 135 11.28 15.35 -5.80
C ASN A 135 9.93 15.87 -5.29
N SER A 136 8.86 15.63 -6.03
CA SER A 136 7.50 16.08 -5.70
C SER A 136 6.98 15.43 -4.42
N ILE A 137 7.16 14.10 -4.27
CA ILE A 137 6.67 13.38 -3.09
C ILE A 137 7.43 13.74 -1.82
N ARG A 138 8.75 13.96 -1.91
CA ARG A 138 9.56 14.43 -0.77
C ARG A 138 9.13 15.81 -0.29
N ASN A 139 8.77 16.70 -1.21
CA ASN A 139 8.31 18.03 -0.86
C ASN A 139 6.90 18.01 -0.26
N ALA A 140 5.99 17.19 -0.81
CA ALA A 140 4.60 17.10 -0.38
C ALA A 140 4.41 16.33 0.93
N SER A 141 5.36 15.49 1.34
CA SER A 141 5.29 14.70 2.60
C SER A 141 5.87 15.40 3.82
N ARG A 142 6.41 16.61 3.67
CA ARG A 142 6.86 17.47 4.78
C ARG A 142 5.67 18.16 5.43
#